data_56ae248518c7838fdad172c4c768f0ea
#
_entry.id   56ae248518c7838fdad172c4c768f0ea
#
_cell.length_a   1.000
_cell.length_b   1.000
_cell.length_c   1.000
_cell.angle_alpha   90.00
_cell.angle_beta   90.00
_cell.angle_gamma   90.00
#
_symmetry.space_group_name_H-M   'P 1'
#
loop_
_entity.id
_entity.type
_entity.pdbx_description
1 polymer ?
#
loop_
_entity_poly.entity_id
_entity_poly.type
_entity_poly.pdbx_seq_one_letter_code
_entity_poly.pdbx_strand_id
1 'polypeptide(L)'
;RQMCIRDRSYIVQLLNESGKLLQEKTGVHSGVCRFNYVPAGNVKFRIIEDMNDNGRWDTGNLVERRQPERAEYYMDDKNIDTFAAKENWEVELTIDMNKVFAPVTMQSLAELLEKREALRLQKVLEERAKNPRRNTNSNTSNTTSTMGGGFNSGMNTMMNGLR
;
A
#
# COMPACT_ATOMS: atom_id res chain seq x y z
N ARG A 1 -5.24 -31.45 25.00
CA ARG A 1 -4.13 -31.39 24.01
C ARG A 1 -3.55 -29.99 24.07
N GLN A 2 -2.44 -29.84 24.77
CA GLN A 2 -1.63 -28.65 24.67
C GLN A 2 -1.15 -28.60 23.20
N MET A 3 -1.66 -27.66 22.43
CA MET A 3 -1.00 -27.25 21.22
C MET A 3 0.32 -26.64 21.65
N CYS A 4 1.41 -27.34 21.42
CA CYS A 4 2.72 -26.72 21.40
C CYS A 4 2.63 -25.59 20.37
N ILE A 5 2.71 -24.37 20.85
CA ILE A 5 3.00 -23.21 20.00
C ILE A 5 4.40 -23.52 19.47
N ARG A 6 4.49 -24.08 18.27
CA ARG A 6 5.75 -24.16 17.55
C ARG A 6 6.28 -22.75 17.52
N ASP A 7 7.48 -22.56 18.01
CA ASP A 7 8.19 -21.31 17.85
C ASP A 7 8.21 -21.03 16.36
N ARG A 8 7.46 -20.00 15.96
CA ARG A 8 7.37 -19.62 14.54
C ARG A 8 8.71 -19.11 14.10
N SER A 9 9.17 -19.57 12.96
CA SER A 9 10.37 -19.07 12.30
C SER A 9 10.00 -17.90 11.40
N TYR A 10 10.86 -16.91 11.36
CA TYR A 10 10.67 -15.73 10.53
C TYR A 10 11.91 -15.45 9.71
N ILE A 11 11.71 -14.95 8.51
CA ILE A 11 12.75 -14.37 7.67
C ILE A 11 12.58 -12.87 7.72
N VAL A 12 13.61 -12.15 8.15
CA VAL A 12 13.60 -10.69 8.21
C VAL A 12 14.51 -10.15 7.13
N GLN A 13 13.94 -9.41 6.21
CA GLN A 13 14.62 -8.81 5.08
C GLN A 13 14.70 -7.29 5.26
N LEU A 14 15.90 -6.75 5.10
CA LEU A 14 16.17 -5.34 5.03
C LEU A 14 16.24 -4.91 3.56
N LEU A 15 15.39 -4.02 3.15
CA LEU A 15 15.27 -3.52 1.78
C LEU A 15 15.60 -2.03 1.74
N ASN A 16 16.08 -1.54 0.60
CA ASN A 16 16.16 -0.11 0.38
C ASN A 16 14.79 0.48 0.00
N GLU A 17 14.71 1.78 -0.18
CA GLU A 17 13.48 2.48 -0.59
C GLU A 17 12.89 1.94 -1.92
N SER A 18 13.75 1.54 -2.86
CA SER A 18 13.34 0.96 -4.15
C SER A 18 12.91 -0.51 -4.07
N GLY A 19 12.96 -1.14 -2.87
CA GLY A 19 12.59 -2.53 -2.68
C GLY A 19 13.70 -3.54 -2.98
N LYS A 20 14.94 -3.08 -3.20
CA LYS A 20 16.08 -3.98 -3.39
C LYS A 20 16.55 -4.55 -2.05
N LEU A 21 16.75 -5.85 -2.00
CA LEU A 21 17.27 -6.54 -0.83
C LEU A 21 18.70 -6.08 -0.51
N LEU A 22 18.92 -5.62 0.71
CA LEU A 22 20.23 -5.24 1.25
C LEU A 22 20.80 -6.38 2.09
N GLN A 23 20.04 -6.87 3.06
CA GLN A 23 20.41 -7.95 3.95
C GLN A 23 19.20 -8.82 4.29
N GLU A 24 19.47 -10.07 4.64
CA GLU A 24 18.46 -11.04 5.04
C GLU A 24 18.93 -11.83 6.25
N LYS A 25 18.03 -12.11 7.15
CA LYS A 25 18.23 -13.00 8.30
C LYS A 25 17.12 -14.05 8.33
N THR A 26 17.51 -15.30 8.33
CA THR A 26 16.61 -16.47 8.37
C THR A 26 16.66 -17.14 9.72
N GLY A 27 15.65 -17.95 10.04
CA GLY A 27 15.60 -18.69 11.29
C GLY A 27 15.46 -17.80 12.53
N VAL A 28 14.79 -16.67 12.41
CA VAL A 28 14.52 -15.77 13.53
C VAL A 28 13.27 -16.27 14.24
N HIS A 29 13.42 -16.84 15.43
CA HIS A 29 12.28 -17.34 16.23
C HIS A 29 11.78 -16.26 17.20
N SER A 30 12.68 -15.72 17.99
CA SER A 30 12.40 -14.63 18.93
C SER A 30 13.71 -13.97 19.39
N GLY A 31 13.65 -12.74 19.85
CA GLY A 31 14.79 -12.02 20.37
C GLY A 31 15.33 -10.94 19.44
N VAL A 32 16.64 -10.70 19.49
CA VAL A 32 17.28 -9.58 18.83
C VAL A 32 17.85 -10.01 17.48
N CYS A 33 17.41 -9.36 16.40
CA CYS A 33 17.96 -9.51 15.07
C CYS A 33 18.81 -8.27 14.74
N ARG A 34 20.12 -8.44 14.50
CA ARG A 34 21.04 -7.33 14.22
C ARG A 34 21.40 -7.29 12.75
N PHE A 35 21.26 -6.11 12.15
CA PHE A 35 21.77 -5.79 10.82
C PHE A 35 22.97 -4.86 10.98
N ASN A 36 24.13 -5.28 10.49
CA ASN A 36 25.34 -4.49 10.56
C ASN A 36 25.65 -3.87 9.19
N TYR A 37 26.36 -2.75 9.19
CA TYR A 37 26.80 -2.08 7.96
C TYR A 37 25.64 -1.74 7.01
N VAL A 38 24.56 -1.20 7.57
CA VAL A 38 23.43 -0.72 6.79
C VAL A 38 23.85 0.59 6.11
N PRO A 39 23.72 0.70 4.78
CA PRO A 39 24.05 1.95 4.10
C PRO A 39 23.10 3.07 4.54
N ALA A 40 23.60 4.31 4.58
CA ALA A 40 22.78 5.48 4.87
C ALA A 40 21.68 5.64 3.81
N GLY A 41 20.47 5.94 4.24
CA GLY A 41 19.31 6.11 3.37
C GLY A 41 18.03 5.59 3.99
N ASN A 42 16.99 5.54 3.20
CA ASN A 42 15.70 5.01 3.62
C ASN A 42 15.66 3.50 3.42
N VAL A 43 15.31 2.80 4.49
CA VAL A 43 15.22 1.33 4.51
C VAL A 43 13.82 0.88 4.91
N LYS A 44 13.44 -0.32 4.48
CA LYS A 44 12.18 -0.98 4.80
C LYS A 44 12.48 -2.37 5.35
N PHE A 45 11.62 -2.83 6.25
CA PHE A 45 11.67 -4.20 6.75
C PHE A 45 10.52 -5.00 6.16
N ARG A 46 10.85 -6.13 5.54
CA ARG A 46 9.88 -7.14 5.13
C ARG A 46 10.07 -8.38 5.99
N ILE A 47 8.98 -8.86 6.55
CA ILE A 47 8.96 -10.01 7.43
C ILE A 47 8.15 -11.10 6.76
N ILE A 48 8.71 -12.30 6.71
CA ILE A 48 8.10 -13.48 6.11
C ILE A 48 7.92 -14.52 7.22
N GLU A 49 6.73 -15.08 7.33
CA GLU A 49 6.43 -16.17 8.23
C GLU A 49 6.84 -17.49 7.57
N ASP A 50 8.00 -18.03 7.96
CA ASP A 50 8.52 -19.30 7.45
C ASP A 50 7.85 -20.46 8.21
N MET A 51 6.87 -21.07 7.59
CA MET A 51 6.05 -22.10 8.22
C MET A 51 6.73 -23.47 8.27
N ASN A 52 7.68 -23.72 7.40
CA ASN A 52 8.38 -24.98 7.26
C ASN A 52 9.84 -24.93 7.68
N ASP A 53 10.32 -23.75 8.12
CA ASP A 53 11.67 -23.50 8.62
C ASP A 53 12.76 -23.87 7.59
N ASN A 54 12.49 -23.59 6.31
CA ASN A 54 13.42 -23.85 5.22
C ASN A 54 14.31 -22.64 4.89
N GLY A 55 14.06 -21.50 5.50
CA GLY A 55 14.80 -20.25 5.31
C GLY A 55 14.54 -19.58 3.96
N ARG A 56 13.45 -19.93 3.28
CA ARG A 56 13.06 -19.38 1.98
C ARG A 56 11.57 -19.09 1.98
N TRP A 57 11.19 -18.05 1.28
CA TRP A 57 9.78 -17.80 1.04
C TRP A 57 9.20 -18.82 0.06
N ASP A 58 8.19 -19.53 0.49
CA ASP A 58 7.49 -20.52 -0.31
C ASP A 58 6.23 -19.94 -0.93
N THR A 59 6.12 -20.12 -2.25
CA THR A 59 4.89 -19.86 -2.98
C THR A 59 3.87 -20.96 -2.66
N GLY A 60 2.59 -20.62 -2.70
CA GLY A 60 1.55 -21.63 -2.54
C GLY A 60 1.59 -22.70 -3.64
N ASN A 61 1.07 -23.88 -3.32
CA ASN A 61 0.88 -24.96 -4.27
C ASN A 61 -0.61 -25.32 -4.36
N LEU A 62 -1.21 -25.06 -5.53
CA LEU A 62 -2.63 -25.31 -5.76
C LEU A 62 -2.97 -26.81 -5.72
N VAL A 63 -2.09 -27.66 -6.21
CA VAL A 63 -2.29 -29.11 -6.25
C VAL A 63 -2.34 -29.70 -4.83
N GLU A 64 -1.41 -29.24 -3.99
CA GLU A 64 -1.34 -29.63 -2.58
C GLU A 64 -2.26 -28.83 -1.67
N ARG A 65 -3.01 -27.84 -2.23
CA ARG A 65 -3.83 -26.88 -1.48
C ARG A 65 -3.06 -26.17 -0.37
N ARG A 66 -1.77 -25.94 -0.60
CA ARG A 66 -0.92 -25.20 0.33
C ARG A 66 -0.97 -23.72 0.01
N GLN A 67 -1.25 -22.92 1.04
CA GLN A 67 -1.24 -21.44 0.95
C GLN A 67 0.22 -20.95 0.84
N PRO A 68 0.45 -19.81 0.16
CA PRO A 68 1.75 -19.15 0.19
C PRO A 68 2.07 -18.67 1.61
N GLU A 69 3.34 -18.62 1.94
CA GLU A 69 3.80 -18.03 3.20
C GLU A 69 3.51 -16.54 3.23
N ARG A 70 3.11 -16.06 4.39
CA ARG A 70 2.74 -14.66 4.56
C ARG A 70 4.00 -13.80 4.58
N ALA A 71 3.98 -12.73 3.82
CA ALA A 71 5.04 -11.75 3.75
C ALA A 71 4.44 -10.35 3.91
N GLU A 72 4.83 -9.64 4.95
CA GLU A 72 4.29 -8.34 5.29
C GLU A 72 5.43 -7.32 5.51
N TYR A 73 5.15 -6.05 5.22
CA TYR A 73 6.06 -4.97 5.55
C TYR A 73 5.78 -4.47 6.97
N TYR A 74 6.85 -4.26 7.73
CA TYR A 74 6.71 -3.60 9.02
C TYR A 74 6.34 -2.13 8.82
N MET A 75 5.31 -1.71 9.52
CA MET A 75 4.85 -0.33 9.57
C MET A 75 4.89 0.16 11.01
N ASP A 76 5.37 1.38 11.21
CA ASP A 76 5.31 2.07 12.49
C ASP A 76 3.85 2.41 12.88
N ASP A 77 3.63 2.81 14.12
CA ASP A 77 2.30 3.24 14.63
C ASP A 77 1.70 4.39 13.80
N LYS A 78 2.53 5.12 13.06
CA LYS A 78 2.12 6.18 12.12
C LYS A 78 1.83 5.67 10.70
N ASN A 79 1.82 4.34 10.47
CA ASN A 79 1.73 3.71 9.15
C ASN A 79 2.86 4.13 8.17
N ILE A 80 4.05 4.37 8.70
CA ILE A 80 5.24 4.63 7.92
C ILE A 80 6.01 3.32 7.76
N ASP A 81 6.27 2.91 6.53
CA ASP A 81 7.01 1.70 6.18
C ASP A 81 8.51 1.95 5.99
N THR A 82 8.93 3.20 6.05
CA THR A 82 10.26 3.65 5.70
C THR A 82 10.97 4.25 6.90
N PHE A 83 12.16 3.76 7.18
CA PHE A 83 13.00 4.19 8.30
C PHE A 83 14.29 4.80 7.80
N ALA A 84 14.66 5.95 8.32
CA ALA A 84 15.93 6.60 7.96
C ALA A 84 17.10 5.94 8.70
N ALA A 85 17.97 5.29 7.95
CA ALA A 85 19.26 4.80 8.45
C ALA A 85 20.33 5.86 8.22
N LYS A 86 21.08 6.20 9.26
CA LYS A 86 22.22 7.13 9.18
C LYS A 86 23.49 6.36 9.49
N GLU A 87 24.58 6.80 8.90
CA GLU A 87 25.90 6.23 9.19
C GLU A 87 26.23 6.35 10.68
N ASN A 88 26.81 5.31 11.25
CA ASN A 88 27.21 5.22 12.66
C ASN A 88 26.07 5.41 13.66
N TRP A 89 24.83 5.20 13.24
CA TRP A 89 23.67 5.19 14.14
C TRP A 89 23.28 3.76 14.48
N GLU A 90 23.06 3.55 15.78
CA GLU A 90 22.40 2.33 16.27
C GLU A 90 20.92 2.65 16.47
N VAL A 91 20.06 1.94 15.77
CA VAL A 91 18.61 2.10 15.85
C VAL A 91 18.03 0.80 16.34
N GLU A 92 17.32 0.85 17.45
CA GLU A 92 16.59 -0.27 18.00
C GLU A 92 15.10 -0.14 17.65
N LEU A 93 14.56 -1.15 17.00
CA LEU A 93 13.15 -1.25 16.65
C LEU A 93 12.53 -2.47 17.31
N THR A 94 11.46 -2.26 18.05
CA THR A 94 10.67 -3.36 18.60
C THR A 94 9.54 -3.71 17.66
N ILE A 95 9.57 -4.91 17.10
CA ILE A 95 8.59 -5.40 16.14
C ILE A 95 7.69 -6.44 16.82
N ASP A 96 6.40 -6.14 16.91
CA ASP A 96 5.40 -7.09 17.38
C ASP A 96 4.83 -7.88 16.21
N MET A 97 5.20 -9.16 16.13
CA MET A 97 4.76 -10.07 15.07
C MET A 97 3.24 -10.25 15.03
N ASN A 98 2.55 -10.12 16.16
CA ASN A 98 1.10 -10.21 16.19
C ASN A 98 0.44 -9.00 15.52
N LYS A 99 1.06 -7.83 15.60
CA LYS A 99 0.60 -6.64 14.86
C LYS A 99 0.88 -6.76 13.37
N VAL A 100 2.08 -7.20 13.01
CA VAL A 100 2.50 -7.36 11.60
C VAL A 100 1.61 -8.36 10.87
N PHE A 101 1.35 -9.51 11.49
CA PHE A 101 0.53 -10.58 10.91
C PHE A 101 -0.92 -10.58 11.41
N ALA A 102 -1.42 -9.44 11.87
CA ALA A 102 -2.81 -9.32 12.27
C ALA A 102 -3.77 -9.71 11.13
N PRO A 103 -4.84 -10.43 11.41
CA PRO A 103 -5.81 -10.77 10.40
C PRO A 103 -6.47 -9.50 9.85
N VAL A 104 -6.51 -9.36 8.53
CA VAL A 104 -7.19 -8.25 7.87
C VAL A 104 -8.70 -8.46 8.03
N THR A 105 -9.33 -7.63 8.85
CA THR A 105 -10.79 -7.59 8.99
C THR A 105 -11.38 -6.58 8.00
N MET A 106 -12.68 -6.73 7.68
CA MET A 106 -13.38 -5.75 6.82
C MET A 106 -13.35 -4.33 7.40
N GLN A 107 -13.38 -4.22 8.73
CA GLN A 107 -13.26 -2.93 9.42
C GLN A 107 -11.89 -2.31 9.26
N SER A 108 -10.82 -3.09 9.47
CA SER A 108 -9.44 -2.59 9.27
C SER A 108 -9.16 -2.21 7.82
N LEU A 109 -9.76 -2.91 6.86
CA LEU A 109 -9.66 -2.56 5.45
C LEU A 109 -10.36 -1.23 5.14
N ALA A 110 -11.56 -1.02 5.69
CA ALA A 110 -12.29 0.23 5.53
C ALA A 110 -11.50 1.42 6.10
N GLU A 111 -10.94 1.29 7.30
CA GLU A 111 -10.09 2.32 7.90
C GLU A 111 -8.84 2.65 7.06
N LEU A 112 -8.22 1.62 6.47
CA LEU A 112 -7.06 1.82 5.59
C LEU A 112 -7.45 2.57 4.32
N LEU A 113 -8.61 2.28 3.74
CA LEU A 113 -9.12 2.97 2.57
C LEU A 113 -9.44 4.44 2.87
N GLU A 114 -10.11 4.72 3.98
CA GLU A 114 -10.39 6.10 4.43
C GLU A 114 -9.10 6.91 4.67
N LYS A 115 -8.12 6.32 5.35
CA LYS A 115 -6.81 6.95 5.56
C LYS A 115 -6.10 7.25 4.23
N ARG A 116 -6.18 6.32 3.28
CA ARG A 116 -5.59 6.49 1.95
C ARG A 116 -6.26 7.60 1.15
N GLU A 117 -7.57 7.72 1.23
CA GLU A 117 -8.34 8.79 0.59
C GLU A 117 -8.03 10.15 1.22
N ALA A 118 -7.98 10.22 2.56
CA ALA A 118 -7.62 11.44 3.28
C ALA A 118 -6.22 11.93 2.89
N LEU A 119 -5.23 11.03 2.79
CA LEU A 119 -3.88 11.37 2.34
C LEU A 119 -3.85 11.87 0.89
N ARG A 120 -4.66 11.27 0.00
CA ARG A 120 -4.77 11.75 -1.40
C ARG A 120 -5.34 13.16 -1.46
N LEU A 121 -6.40 13.41 -0.70
CA LEU A 121 -7.02 14.73 -0.62
C LEU A 121 -6.06 15.79 -0.06
N GLN A 122 -5.31 15.45 0.99
CA GLN A 122 -4.27 16.34 1.52
C GLN A 122 -3.23 16.69 0.47
N LYS A 123 -2.69 15.72 -0.24
CA LYS A 123 -1.72 15.97 -1.32
C LYS A 123 -2.26 16.86 -2.41
N VAL A 124 -3.51 16.64 -2.83
CA VAL A 124 -4.18 17.49 -3.83
C VAL A 124 -4.36 18.93 -3.33
N LEU A 125 -4.72 19.11 -2.07
CA LEU A 125 -4.85 20.44 -1.46
C LEU A 125 -3.49 21.14 -1.35
N GLU A 126 -2.45 20.44 -0.95
CA GLU A 126 -1.09 20.97 -0.90
C GLU A 126 -0.56 21.38 -2.28
N GLU A 127 -0.81 20.56 -3.31
CA GLU A 127 -0.45 20.88 -4.69
C GLU A 127 -1.20 22.10 -5.20
N ARG A 128 -2.49 22.22 -4.89
CA ARG A 128 -3.30 23.41 -5.23
C ARG A 128 -2.80 24.65 -4.50
N ALA A 129 -2.41 24.54 -3.24
CA ALA A 129 -1.85 25.64 -2.47
C ALA A 129 -0.50 26.09 -3.02
N LYS A 130 0.33 25.15 -3.50
CA LYS A 130 1.63 25.46 -4.13
C LYS A 130 1.51 26.07 -5.52
N ASN A 131 0.43 25.78 -6.26
CA ASN A 131 0.20 26.25 -7.62
C ASN A 131 -1.16 26.94 -7.80
N PRO A 132 -1.40 28.10 -7.20
CA PRO A 132 -2.70 28.79 -7.30
C PRO A 132 -3.01 29.30 -8.70
N ARG A 133 -2.03 29.44 -9.60
CA ARG A 133 -2.22 30.03 -10.96
C ARG A 133 -2.72 29.03 -12.02
N ARG A 134 -2.91 27.76 -11.70
CA ARG A 134 -3.32 26.77 -12.71
C ARG A 134 -4.84 26.58 -12.83
N ASN A 135 -5.63 27.33 -12.08
CA ASN A 135 -7.08 27.12 -11.98
C ASN A 135 -7.94 28.25 -12.57
N THR A 136 -7.40 29.12 -13.45
CA THR A 136 -8.17 30.21 -14.02
C THR A 136 -8.33 30.17 -15.54
N ASN A 137 -8.33 28.97 -16.18
CA ASN A 137 -8.64 28.89 -17.60
C ASN A 137 -9.42 27.62 -17.95
N SER A 138 -10.67 27.57 -17.50
CA SER A 138 -11.69 26.74 -18.18
C SER A 138 -13.08 27.21 -17.76
N ASN A 139 -13.41 28.46 -18.08
CA ASN A 139 -14.81 28.90 -18.25
C ASN A 139 -14.79 30.36 -18.73
N THR A 140 -14.65 30.56 -20.01
CA THR A 140 -15.26 31.70 -20.70
C THR A 140 -15.05 31.52 -22.22
N SER A 141 -15.95 30.85 -22.85
CA SER A 141 -16.28 31.13 -24.26
C SER A 141 -17.73 30.72 -24.49
N ASN A 142 -18.63 31.47 -23.90
CA ASN A 142 -19.95 31.60 -24.47
C ASN A 142 -19.98 32.99 -25.11
N THR A 143 -19.53 33.06 -26.35
CA THR A 143 -19.75 34.22 -27.18
C THR A 143 -20.98 33.96 -28.01
N THR A 144 -22.02 34.67 -27.62
CA THR A 144 -23.17 35.02 -28.41
C THR A 144 -22.78 35.33 -29.87
N SER A 145 -23.33 34.60 -30.83
CA SER A 145 -23.47 35.05 -32.19
C SER A 145 -24.91 34.84 -32.61
N THR A 146 -25.64 35.94 -32.51
CA THR A 146 -26.90 36.18 -33.18
C THR A 146 -26.63 36.25 -34.68
N MET A 147 -27.38 35.58 -35.48
CA MET A 147 -28.07 35.98 -36.71
C MET A 147 -28.35 34.79 -37.60
N GLY A 148 -29.61 34.55 -37.83
CA GLY A 148 -30.17 34.64 -39.16
C GLY A 148 -30.64 33.34 -39.79
N GLY A 149 -31.96 33.19 -39.79
CA GLY A 149 -32.62 32.76 -40.99
C GLY A 149 -32.92 31.25 -41.23
N GLY A 150 -34.17 30.92 -41.28
CA GLY A 150 -34.69 30.05 -42.33
C GLY A 150 -35.30 28.69 -41.92
N PHE A 151 -36.60 28.71 -41.78
CA PHE A 151 -37.60 27.75 -42.28
C PHE A 151 -37.14 26.27 -42.55
N ASN A 152 -37.77 25.28 -41.95
CA ASN A 152 -38.82 24.45 -42.56
C ASN A 152 -39.15 23.26 -41.60
N SER A 153 -40.36 23.18 -41.14
CA SER A 153 -41.44 22.23 -41.42
C SER A 153 -41.03 20.76 -41.60
N GLY A 154 -41.59 19.91 -40.78
CA GLY A 154 -41.64 18.48 -41.02
C GLY A 154 -42.04 17.66 -39.81
N MET A 155 -43.35 17.55 -39.58
CA MET A 155 -44.08 16.50 -38.95
C MET A 155 -43.52 15.09 -39.15
N ASN A 156 -43.58 14.27 -38.10
CA ASN A 156 -44.32 12.98 -38.04
C ASN A 156 -43.98 12.31 -36.70
N THR A 157 -44.88 12.23 -35.82
CA THR A 157 -45.95 11.30 -35.47
C THR A 157 -45.63 9.82 -35.63
N MET A 158 -45.98 9.13 -34.57
CA MET A 158 -46.34 7.73 -34.32
C MET A 158 -45.29 6.90 -33.58
N MET A 159 -45.59 6.50 -32.38
CA MET A 159 -46.57 5.57 -31.81
C MET A 159 -46.08 4.12 -31.77
N ASN A 160 -46.33 3.56 -30.59
CA ASN A 160 -46.56 2.15 -30.25
C ASN A 160 -45.29 1.25 -30.17
N GLY A 161 -45.11 0.40 -29.21
CA GLY A 161 -45.98 -0.22 -28.22
C GLY A 161 -45.43 -1.59 -27.88
N LEU A 162 -45.55 -1.97 -26.63
CA LEU A 162 -45.81 -3.31 -26.14
C LEU A 162 -45.00 -4.52 -26.63
N ARG A 163 -44.21 -5.08 -25.82
CA ARG A 163 -44.37 -6.33 -25.05
C ARG A 163 -43.10 -6.64 -24.29
#